data_95d69359e31bf16f1c4e5694553f92f8
#
_entry.id   95d69359e31bf16f1c4e5694553f92f8
#
_cell.length_a   1.000
_cell.length_b   1.000
_cell.length_c   1.000
_cell.angle_alpha   90.00
_cell.angle_beta   90.00
_cell.angle_gamma   90.00
#
_symmetry.space_group_name_H-M   'P 1'
#
loop_
_entity.id
_entity.type
_entity.pdbx_description
1 polymer ?
#
loop_
_entity_poly.entity_id
_entity_poly.type
_entity_poly.pdbx_seq_one_letter_code
_entity_poly.pdbx_strand_id
1 'polypeptide(L)'
;MLEYISEHWLDIFTTLLGLLYIWLEYRAHIALWLVSIIMPAMDIYLYWSHGLYGDAGMAAYYTVAGIYGYMMWKYGAAIKNIFLSGKQTDKPEKQILPITHMPLRKYIPVALAFFAAWAATYWILVEFTNSTVPLLDAFTNALSFIGLWALAKKYIEQWVFW
;
A
#
# COMPACT_ATOMS: atom_id res chain seq x y z
N MET A 1 -7.13 31.26 -18.31
CA MET A 1 -6.08 30.35 -17.82
C MET A 1 -5.98 30.35 -16.29
N LEU A 2 -5.88 31.50 -15.62
CA LEU A 2 -5.86 31.57 -14.14
C LEU A 2 -7.17 31.09 -13.51
N GLU A 3 -8.30 31.42 -14.12
CA GLU A 3 -9.63 31.01 -13.68
C GLU A 3 -9.80 29.48 -13.78
N TYR A 4 -9.34 28.86 -14.87
CA TYR A 4 -9.31 27.38 -15.02
C TYR A 4 -8.44 26.70 -13.95
N ILE A 5 -7.28 27.27 -13.63
CA ILE A 5 -6.40 26.74 -12.59
C ILE A 5 -7.05 26.88 -11.20
N SER A 6 -7.78 27.98 -10.94
CA SER A 6 -8.46 28.16 -9.65
C SER A 6 -9.66 27.26 -9.46
N GLU A 7 -10.31 26.81 -10.53
CA GLU A 7 -11.41 25.83 -10.47
C GLU A 7 -10.92 24.39 -10.34
N HIS A 8 -9.77 24.06 -10.95
CA HIS A 8 -9.25 22.69 -11.05
C HIS A 8 -7.95 22.46 -10.24
N TRP A 9 -7.65 23.36 -9.30
CA TRP A 9 -6.38 23.28 -8.55
C TRP A 9 -6.22 21.97 -7.76
N LEU A 10 -7.33 21.42 -7.24
CA LEU A 10 -7.33 20.13 -6.54
C LEU A 10 -6.96 18.98 -7.48
N ASP A 11 -7.56 18.95 -8.68
CA ASP A 11 -7.30 17.90 -9.67
C ASP A 11 -5.84 17.96 -10.15
N ILE A 12 -5.33 19.18 -10.38
CA ILE A 12 -3.93 19.39 -10.76
C ILE A 12 -3.01 18.95 -9.64
N PHE A 13 -3.31 19.34 -8.41
CA PHE A 13 -2.49 18.99 -7.23
C PHE A 13 -2.46 17.49 -6.97
N THR A 14 -3.61 16.81 -7.00
CA THR A 14 -3.69 15.36 -6.82
C THR A 14 -3.01 14.61 -7.95
N THR A 15 -3.12 15.08 -9.19
CA THR A 15 -2.39 14.51 -10.33
C THR A 15 -0.88 14.62 -10.15
N LEU A 16 -0.38 15.78 -9.74
CA LEU A 16 1.05 15.98 -9.47
C LEU A 16 1.55 15.11 -8.32
N LEU A 17 0.74 14.96 -7.26
CA LEU A 17 1.07 14.06 -6.16
C LEU A 17 1.10 12.59 -6.62
N GLY A 18 0.16 12.17 -7.46
CA GLY A 18 0.15 10.84 -8.03
C GLY A 18 1.39 10.55 -8.89
N LEU A 19 1.77 11.50 -9.75
CA LEU A 19 3.00 11.39 -10.54
C LEU A 19 4.26 11.35 -9.67
N LEU A 20 4.31 12.18 -8.63
CA LEU A 20 5.38 12.16 -7.64
C LEU A 20 5.45 10.81 -6.92
N TYR A 21 4.29 10.25 -6.54
CA TYR A 21 4.22 8.94 -5.90
C TYR A 21 4.81 7.85 -6.80
N ILE A 22 4.39 7.77 -8.07
CA ILE A 22 4.91 6.80 -9.06
C ILE A 22 6.43 6.98 -9.25
N TRP A 23 6.90 8.23 -9.32
CA TRP A 23 8.33 8.51 -9.43
C TRP A 23 9.12 8.05 -8.20
N LEU A 24 8.60 8.30 -6.98
CA LEU A 24 9.20 7.84 -5.73
C LEU A 24 9.20 6.31 -5.63
N GLU A 25 8.15 5.67 -6.11
CA GLU A 25 8.02 4.22 -6.17
C GLU A 25 9.04 3.61 -7.14
N TYR A 26 9.16 4.16 -8.34
CA TYR A 26 10.18 3.76 -9.31
C TYR A 26 11.60 3.89 -8.75
N ARG A 27 11.88 4.99 -8.03
CA ARG A 27 13.15 5.21 -7.33
C ARG A 27 13.31 4.36 -6.08
N ALA A 28 12.30 3.61 -5.66
CA ALA A 28 12.24 2.91 -4.38
C ALA A 28 12.66 3.81 -3.19
N HIS A 29 12.23 5.07 -3.23
CA HIS A 29 12.60 6.07 -2.24
C HIS A 29 11.65 6.02 -1.04
N ILE A 30 12.19 6.06 0.19
CA ILE A 30 11.41 5.90 1.43
C ILE A 30 10.29 6.95 1.59
N ALA A 31 10.43 8.11 0.95
CA ALA A 31 9.44 9.17 0.99
C ALA A 31 8.08 8.77 0.40
N LEU A 32 8.01 7.75 -0.47
CA LEU A 32 6.74 7.25 -0.98
C LEU A 32 5.80 6.85 0.17
N TRP A 33 6.34 6.27 1.24
CA TRP A 33 5.56 5.84 2.40
C TRP A 33 4.98 7.00 3.20
N LEU A 34 5.63 8.17 3.20
CA LEU A 34 5.07 9.38 3.82
C LEU A 34 3.81 9.82 3.06
N VAL A 35 3.87 9.82 1.72
CA VAL A 35 2.70 10.13 0.88
C VAL A 35 1.60 9.08 1.10
N SER A 36 1.97 7.79 1.12
CA SER A 36 1.04 6.67 1.38
C SER A 36 0.40 6.68 2.77
N ILE A 37 0.94 7.41 3.72
CA ILE A 37 0.35 7.57 5.06
C ILE A 37 -0.51 8.83 5.12
N ILE A 38 -0.01 9.96 4.62
CA ILE A 38 -0.66 11.26 4.76
C ILE A 38 -1.97 11.32 3.97
N MET A 39 -1.96 10.89 2.71
CA MET A 39 -3.16 10.97 1.86
C MET A 39 -4.32 10.14 2.42
N PRO A 40 -4.17 8.81 2.66
CA PRO A 40 -5.27 8.03 3.20
C PRO A 40 -5.68 8.47 4.61
N ALA A 41 -4.76 9.00 5.43
CA ALA A 41 -5.13 9.53 6.74
C ALA A 41 -6.07 10.75 6.64
N MET A 42 -5.88 11.61 5.62
CA MET A 42 -6.81 12.71 5.31
C MET A 42 -8.15 12.17 4.77
N ASP A 43 -8.09 11.12 3.94
CA ASP A 43 -9.28 10.50 3.37
C ASP A 43 -10.18 9.85 4.44
N ILE A 44 -9.61 9.31 5.53
CA ILE A 44 -10.39 8.80 6.66
C ILE A 44 -11.33 9.87 7.18
N TYR A 45 -10.82 11.07 7.43
CA TYR A 45 -11.64 12.18 7.93
C TYR A 45 -12.70 12.60 6.90
N LEU A 46 -12.30 12.71 5.64
CA LEU A 46 -13.19 13.12 4.54
C LEU A 46 -14.35 12.12 4.39
N TYR A 47 -14.05 10.83 4.24
CA TYR A 47 -15.07 9.79 4.05
C TYR A 47 -15.97 9.64 5.29
N TRP A 48 -15.38 9.69 6.47
CA TRP A 48 -16.17 9.63 7.72
C TRP A 48 -17.17 10.79 7.82
N SER A 49 -16.75 12.00 7.49
CA SER A 49 -17.61 13.20 7.54
C SER A 49 -18.76 13.15 6.53
N HIS A 50 -18.61 12.40 5.45
CA HIS A 50 -19.63 12.20 4.41
C HIS A 50 -20.45 10.90 4.61
N GLY A 51 -20.24 10.17 5.70
CA GLY A 51 -20.96 8.93 5.98
C GLY A 51 -20.52 7.71 5.13
N LEU A 52 -19.39 7.83 4.42
CA LEU A 52 -18.82 6.78 3.58
C LEU A 52 -17.92 5.87 4.43
N TYR A 53 -18.52 5.13 5.35
CA TYR A 53 -17.77 4.33 6.34
C TYR A 53 -16.96 3.20 5.72
N GLY A 54 -17.40 2.61 4.61
CA GLY A 54 -16.65 1.58 3.87
C GLY A 54 -15.34 2.14 3.31
N ASP A 55 -15.40 3.30 2.65
CA ASP A 55 -14.24 3.99 2.09
C ASP A 55 -13.30 4.49 3.19
N ALA A 56 -13.84 4.99 4.31
CA ALA A 56 -13.05 5.34 5.50
C ALA A 56 -12.29 4.13 6.06
N GLY A 57 -12.92 2.95 6.08
CA GLY A 57 -12.28 1.69 6.48
C GLY A 57 -11.13 1.29 5.55
N MET A 58 -11.32 1.44 4.23
CA MET A 58 -10.25 1.19 3.25
C MET A 58 -9.10 2.20 3.39
N ALA A 59 -9.40 3.48 3.59
CA ALA A 59 -8.39 4.50 3.85
C ALA A 59 -7.59 4.22 5.13
N ALA A 60 -8.25 3.73 6.19
CA ALA A 60 -7.58 3.28 7.40
C ALA A 60 -6.64 2.10 7.12
N TYR A 61 -7.07 1.12 6.33
CA TYR A 61 -6.22 0.02 5.90
C TYR A 61 -4.97 0.53 5.15
N TYR A 62 -5.12 1.44 4.16
CA TYR A 62 -3.99 1.99 3.41
C TYR A 62 -3.02 2.77 4.31
N THR A 63 -3.54 3.51 5.29
CA THR A 63 -2.70 4.20 6.29
C THR A 63 -1.86 3.21 7.10
N VAL A 64 -2.47 2.13 7.61
CA VAL A 64 -1.76 1.08 8.36
C VAL A 64 -0.74 0.36 7.48
N ALA A 65 -1.10 0.04 6.23
CA ALA A 65 -0.19 -0.57 5.26
C ALA A 65 1.00 0.36 4.93
N GLY A 66 0.76 1.67 4.83
CA GLY A 66 1.80 2.68 4.66
C GLY A 66 2.78 2.72 5.83
N ILE A 67 2.27 2.70 7.06
CA ILE A 67 3.09 2.63 8.28
C ILE A 67 3.93 1.34 8.28
N TYR A 68 3.31 0.21 7.98
CA TYR A 68 4.00 -1.08 7.88
C TYR A 68 5.13 -1.04 6.85
N GLY A 69 4.86 -0.51 5.64
CA GLY A 69 5.84 -0.38 4.58
C GLY A 69 7.01 0.52 4.96
N TYR A 70 6.73 1.66 5.59
CA TYR A 70 7.76 2.56 6.12
C TYR A 70 8.66 1.84 7.14
N MET A 71 8.06 1.14 8.10
CA MET A 71 8.79 0.38 9.10
C MET A 71 9.66 -0.72 8.47
N MET A 72 9.11 -1.45 7.50
CA MET A 72 9.84 -2.48 6.78
C MET A 72 11.04 -1.94 6.01
N TRP A 73 10.89 -0.78 5.36
CA TRP A 73 12.01 -0.19 4.62
C TRP A 73 13.07 0.43 5.53
N LYS A 74 12.66 0.97 6.66
CA LYS A 74 13.57 1.62 7.62
C LYS A 74 14.29 0.62 8.53
N TYR A 75 13.56 -0.41 8.98
CA TYR A 75 14.05 -1.33 10.02
C TYR A 75 14.11 -2.80 9.59
N GLY A 76 13.62 -3.15 8.39
CA GLY A 76 13.46 -4.54 7.96
C GLY A 76 14.77 -5.33 7.90
N ALA A 77 15.89 -4.70 7.60
CA ALA A 77 17.20 -5.33 7.63
C ALA A 77 17.64 -5.65 9.07
N ALA A 78 17.42 -4.75 10.01
CA ALA A 78 17.72 -4.95 11.44
C ALA A 78 16.86 -6.08 12.03
N ILE A 79 15.55 -6.08 11.73
CA ILE A 79 14.62 -7.12 12.19
C ILE A 79 15.03 -8.50 11.64
N LYS A 80 15.41 -8.58 10.36
CA LYS A 80 15.88 -9.81 9.75
C LYS A 80 17.15 -10.35 10.42
N ASN A 81 18.08 -9.47 10.76
CA ASN A 81 19.34 -9.86 11.43
C ASN A 81 19.11 -10.35 12.85
N ILE A 82 18.20 -9.74 13.61
CA ILE A 82 17.82 -10.19 14.95
C ILE A 82 17.18 -11.58 14.89
N PHE A 83 16.26 -11.81 13.95
CA PHE A 83 15.54 -13.09 13.83
C PHE A 83 16.39 -14.26 13.28
N LEU A 84 17.35 -13.98 12.38
CA LEU A 84 18.12 -15.01 11.69
C LEU A 84 19.48 -15.30 12.32
N SER A 85 20.07 -14.36 13.06
CA SER A 85 21.46 -14.46 13.49
C SER A 85 21.67 -14.48 15.00
N GLY A 86 20.66 -14.10 15.79
CA GLY A 86 20.81 -14.02 17.26
C GLY A 86 21.96 -13.12 17.74
N LYS A 87 22.66 -12.45 16.84
CA LYS A 87 23.77 -11.54 17.12
C LYS A 87 23.35 -10.11 16.82
N GLN A 88 23.38 -9.29 17.87
CA GLN A 88 23.43 -7.84 17.72
C GLN A 88 24.76 -7.50 17.03
N THR A 89 24.70 -7.14 15.78
CA THR A 89 25.85 -6.55 15.07
C THR A 89 25.95 -5.08 15.50
N ASP A 90 27.06 -4.73 16.10
CA ASP A 90 27.40 -3.44 16.72
C ASP A 90 27.55 -2.26 15.72
N LYS A 91 27.16 -2.42 14.48
CA LYS A 91 27.11 -1.35 13.49
C LYS A 91 25.75 -1.28 12.83
N PRO A 92 25.01 -0.17 13.01
CA PRO A 92 23.85 0.13 12.18
C PRO A 92 24.36 0.57 10.80
N GLU A 93 24.91 -0.34 10.02
CA GLU A 93 25.01 -0.10 8.59
C GLU A 93 23.59 0.10 8.09
N LYS A 94 23.35 1.23 7.40
CA LYS A 94 22.12 1.51 6.66
C LYS A 94 21.94 0.47 5.56
N GLN A 95 21.61 -0.77 5.93
CA GLN A 95 21.27 -1.80 4.98
C GLN A 95 19.87 -1.51 4.47
N ILE A 96 19.82 -0.67 3.44
CA ILE A 96 18.61 -0.45 2.65
C ILE A 96 18.19 -1.81 2.12
N LEU A 97 16.94 -2.20 2.36
CA LEU A 97 16.40 -3.46 1.87
C LEU A 97 16.61 -3.51 0.34
N PRO A 98 17.34 -4.50 -0.22
CA PRO A 98 17.57 -4.56 -1.67
C PRO A 98 16.29 -4.92 -2.41
N ILE A 99 16.17 -4.41 -3.63
CA ILE A 99 15.12 -4.84 -4.56
C ILE A 99 15.44 -6.27 -4.99
N THR A 100 14.49 -7.18 -4.84
CA THR A 100 14.69 -8.61 -5.10
C THR A 100 13.48 -9.22 -5.80
N HIS A 101 13.68 -10.40 -6.42
CA HIS A 101 12.57 -11.23 -6.88
C HIS A 101 11.96 -12.00 -5.72
N MET A 102 10.65 -12.24 -5.81
CA MET A 102 9.94 -13.07 -4.84
C MET A 102 10.41 -14.52 -4.96
N PRO A 103 10.80 -15.17 -3.85
CA PRO A 103 11.21 -16.57 -3.89
C PRO A 103 10.06 -17.47 -4.33
N LEU A 104 10.34 -18.46 -5.19
CA LEU A 104 9.33 -19.38 -5.75
C LEU A 104 8.46 -20.05 -4.67
N ARG A 105 9.02 -20.32 -3.49
CA ARG A 105 8.28 -20.89 -2.35
C ARG A 105 7.14 -20.01 -1.84
N LYS A 106 7.13 -18.72 -2.18
CA LYS A 106 6.09 -17.76 -1.74
C LYS A 106 4.95 -17.61 -2.73
N TYR A 107 5.08 -18.09 -3.97
CA TYR A 107 4.02 -17.93 -4.97
C TYR A 107 2.73 -18.63 -4.54
N ILE A 108 2.81 -19.88 -4.04
CA ILE A 108 1.63 -20.62 -3.57
C ILE A 108 0.98 -19.95 -2.35
N PRO A 109 1.71 -19.61 -1.25
CA PRO A 109 1.12 -18.88 -0.14
C PRO A 109 0.51 -17.52 -0.55
N VAL A 110 1.13 -16.78 -1.46
CA VAL A 110 0.62 -15.50 -1.95
C VAL A 110 -0.64 -15.69 -2.77
N ALA A 111 -0.69 -16.70 -3.63
CA ALA A 111 -1.91 -17.03 -4.38
C ALA A 111 -3.06 -17.42 -3.43
N LEU A 112 -2.79 -18.24 -2.42
CA LEU A 112 -3.79 -18.59 -1.41
C LEU A 112 -4.26 -17.36 -0.62
N ALA A 113 -3.34 -16.48 -0.22
CA ALA A 113 -3.67 -15.22 0.46
C ALA A 113 -4.51 -14.31 -0.44
N PHE A 114 -4.21 -14.24 -1.74
CA PHE A 114 -5.01 -13.49 -2.70
C PHE A 114 -6.46 -14.00 -2.76
N PHE A 115 -6.66 -15.31 -2.95
CA PHE A 115 -8.00 -15.88 -3.02
C PHE A 115 -8.77 -15.74 -1.69
N ALA A 116 -8.08 -15.88 -0.57
CA ALA A 116 -8.67 -15.66 0.76
C ALA A 116 -9.09 -14.19 0.95
N ALA A 117 -8.23 -13.24 0.58
CA ALA A 117 -8.54 -11.81 0.63
C ALA A 117 -9.70 -11.46 -0.31
N TRP A 118 -9.68 -11.99 -1.53
CA TRP A 118 -10.76 -11.78 -2.51
C TRP A 118 -12.11 -12.28 -1.99
N ALA A 119 -12.17 -13.52 -1.48
CA ALA A 119 -13.40 -14.08 -0.93
C ALA A 119 -13.89 -13.31 0.31
N ALA A 120 -12.98 -12.94 1.22
CA ALA A 120 -13.33 -12.17 2.41
C ALA A 120 -13.84 -10.76 2.05
N THR A 121 -13.15 -10.05 1.15
CA THR A 121 -13.58 -8.72 0.70
C THR A 121 -14.91 -8.79 -0.06
N TYR A 122 -15.09 -9.80 -0.93
CA TYR A 122 -16.35 -10.00 -1.62
C TYR A 122 -17.51 -10.18 -0.64
N TRP A 123 -17.33 -11.04 0.37
CA TRP A 123 -18.35 -11.26 1.41
C TRP A 123 -18.66 -9.98 2.17
N ILE A 124 -17.64 -9.21 2.56
CA ILE A 124 -17.83 -7.92 3.26
C ILE A 124 -18.59 -6.93 2.37
N LEU A 125 -18.23 -6.81 1.10
CA LEU A 125 -18.89 -5.89 0.18
C LEU A 125 -20.36 -6.24 -0.05
N VAL A 126 -20.69 -7.51 -0.14
CA VAL A 126 -22.08 -7.97 -0.35
C VAL A 126 -22.94 -7.76 0.91
N GLU A 127 -22.42 -8.04 2.10
CA GLU A 127 -23.18 -8.00 3.34
C GLU A 127 -23.27 -6.60 3.97
N PHE A 128 -22.22 -5.78 3.82
CA PHE A 128 -22.08 -4.54 4.57
C PHE A 128 -22.04 -3.28 3.71
N THR A 129 -22.07 -3.40 2.39
CA THR A 129 -22.01 -2.23 1.49
C THR A 129 -23.06 -2.32 0.38
N ASN A 130 -23.29 -1.18 -0.29
CA ASN A 130 -24.19 -1.10 -1.44
C ASN A 130 -23.37 -1.11 -2.77
N SER A 131 -22.24 -1.84 -2.83
CA SER A 131 -21.45 -1.93 -4.06
C SER A 131 -22.29 -2.53 -5.20
N THR A 132 -22.24 -1.90 -6.35
CA THR A 132 -22.95 -2.36 -7.56
C THR A 132 -22.15 -3.45 -8.31
N VAL A 133 -20.85 -3.56 -8.04
CA VAL A 133 -19.92 -4.50 -8.69
C VAL A 133 -18.99 -5.20 -7.68
N PRO A 134 -19.54 -5.84 -6.63
CA PRO A 134 -18.76 -6.31 -5.49
C PRO A 134 -17.68 -7.32 -5.85
N LEU A 135 -17.90 -8.12 -6.91
CA LEU A 135 -16.93 -9.12 -7.34
C LEU A 135 -15.65 -8.47 -7.91
N LEU A 136 -15.83 -7.42 -8.70
CA LEU A 136 -14.71 -6.70 -9.33
C LEU A 136 -13.97 -5.83 -8.30
N ASP A 137 -14.73 -5.14 -7.45
CA ASP A 137 -14.17 -4.33 -6.36
C ASP A 137 -13.35 -5.19 -5.39
N ALA A 138 -13.87 -6.37 -5.02
CA ALA A 138 -13.14 -7.30 -4.17
C ALA A 138 -11.87 -7.81 -4.83
N PHE A 139 -11.89 -8.07 -6.15
CA PHE A 139 -10.74 -8.52 -6.91
C PHE A 139 -9.64 -7.46 -6.92
N THR A 140 -9.96 -6.22 -7.25
CA THR A 140 -8.99 -5.10 -7.28
C THR A 140 -8.43 -4.80 -5.89
N ASN A 141 -9.26 -4.87 -4.84
CA ASN A 141 -8.81 -4.72 -3.47
C ASN A 141 -7.84 -5.84 -3.05
N ALA A 142 -8.12 -7.10 -3.42
CA ALA A 142 -7.21 -8.21 -3.14
C ALA A 142 -5.87 -8.04 -3.86
N LEU A 143 -5.85 -7.56 -5.11
CA LEU A 143 -4.62 -7.21 -5.83
C LEU A 143 -3.85 -6.11 -5.09
N SER A 144 -4.54 -5.07 -4.63
CA SER A 144 -3.93 -3.97 -3.87
C SER A 144 -3.29 -4.45 -2.57
N PHE A 145 -3.92 -5.39 -1.85
CA PHE A 145 -3.34 -5.96 -0.63
C PHE A 145 -2.03 -6.68 -0.90
N ILE A 146 -2.00 -7.51 -1.94
CA ILE A 146 -0.79 -8.25 -2.33
C ILE A 146 0.28 -7.29 -2.89
N GLY A 147 -0.13 -6.31 -3.71
CA GLY A 147 0.75 -5.30 -4.28
C GLY A 147 1.46 -4.49 -3.20
N LEU A 148 0.74 -3.97 -2.21
CA LEU A 148 1.30 -3.22 -1.08
C LEU A 148 2.24 -4.08 -0.23
N TRP A 149 1.89 -5.36 0.01
CA TRP A 149 2.78 -6.28 0.71
C TRP A 149 4.07 -6.54 -0.09
N ALA A 150 3.96 -6.76 -1.40
CA ALA A 150 5.11 -6.98 -2.27
C ALA A 150 6.01 -5.72 -2.34
N LEU A 151 5.40 -4.52 -2.44
CA LEU A 151 6.08 -3.23 -2.36
C LEU A 151 6.84 -3.07 -1.04
N ALA A 152 6.19 -3.37 0.09
CA ALA A 152 6.82 -3.30 1.42
C ALA A 152 8.02 -4.24 1.55
N LYS A 153 8.03 -5.38 0.83
CA LYS A 153 9.15 -6.33 0.77
C LYS A 153 10.17 -6.00 -0.32
N LYS A 154 9.95 -4.95 -1.12
CA LYS A 154 10.74 -4.58 -2.31
C LYS A 154 10.85 -5.70 -3.35
N TYR A 155 9.78 -6.45 -3.54
CA TYR A 155 9.71 -7.42 -4.63
C TYR A 155 9.37 -6.72 -5.95
N ILE A 156 10.08 -7.06 -7.03
CA ILE A 156 9.83 -6.51 -8.37
C ILE A 156 8.42 -6.87 -8.85
N GLU A 157 7.91 -8.03 -8.45
CA GLU A 157 6.59 -8.54 -8.81
C GLU A 157 5.44 -7.63 -8.38
N GLN A 158 5.66 -6.65 -7.50
CA GLN A 158 4.66 -5.64 -7.17
C GLN A 158 4.06 -4.99 -8.43
N TRP A 159 4.87 -4.73 -9.45
CA TRP A 159 4.45 -4.10 -10.72
C TRP A 159 3.48 -4.95 -11.54
N VAL A 160 3.32 -6.24 -11.21
CA VAL A 160 2.34 -7.12 -11.83
C VAL A 160 0.95 -6.97 -11.19
N PHE A 161 0.89 -6.52 -9.94
CA PHE A 161 -0.35 -6.38 -9.17
C PHE A 161 -1.00 -4.99 -9.35
N TRP A 162 -0.24 -4.00 -9.79
CA TRP A 162 -0.69 -2.65 -10.14
C TRP A 162 -0.94 -2.53 -11.65
#